data_8bc49d2981b906c26036970bcad58bc0
#
_entry.id   8bc49d2981b906c26036970bcad58bc0
#
_cell.length_a   1.000
_cell.length_b   1.000
_cell.length_c   1.000
_cell.angle_alpha   90.00
_cell.angle_beta   90.00
_cell.angle_gamma   90.00
#
_symmetry.space_group_name_H-M   'P 1'
#
loop_
_entity.id
_entity.type
_entity.pdbx_description
1 polymer ?
#
loop_
_entity_poly.entity_id
_entity_poly.type
_entity_poly.pdbx_seq_one_letter_code
_entity_poly.pdbx_strand_id
1 'polypeptide(L)'
;MKTWPEKPLGELCSLITDGKHGDCKNQEASGYYFISCKDIRDGRIHYDNARQIARADFEETHRRTDLSPGDVLLTNSGTIGRLAIASDDEKTCRTTLQKSVAVLKPIAEKINSYFLYYSLEANRVRLINASGGAAQKNLLLGELRRFFIGLPTLGKQVAIATRLSAYDDMIENNRRRIQLLEQAARLLYKEWFVNLRFPGHEHAKIIDGVPE
;
A
#
# COMPACT_ATOMS: atom_id res chain seq x y z
N MET A 1 -0.12 3.53 32.99
CA MET A 1 -0.60 2.81 31.79
C MET A 1 -0.05 1.39 31.86
N LYS A 2 -0.88 0.35 31.68
CA LYS A 2 -0.36 -1.03 31.57
C LYS A 2 0.39 -1.14 30.25
N THR A 3 1.71 -1.26 30.30
CA THR A 3 2.54 -1.55 29.12
C THR A 3 2.32 -3.00 28.71
N TRP A 4 2.14 -3.25 27.42
CA TRP A 4 2.07 -4.60 26.87
C TRP A 4 3.47 -5.24 26.88
N PRO A 5 3.59 -6.56 27.02
CA PRO A 5 4.86 -7.23 26.83
C PRO A 5 5.37 -6.98 25.43
N GLU A 6 6.66 -6.70 25.30
CA GLU A 6 7.29 -6.49 23.98
C GLU A 6 7.82 -7.79 23.43
N LYS A 7 7.69 -7.96 22.10
CA LYS A 7 8.23 -9.08 21.35
C LYS A 7 8.90 -8.61 20.06
N PRO A 8 10.02 -9.23 19.66
CA PRO A 8 10.69 -8.90 18.41
C PRO A 8 9.90 -9.47 17.21
N LEU A 9 9.92 -8.76 16.10
CA LEU A 9 9.20 -9.17 14.87
C LEU A 9 9.62 -10.55 14.36
N GLY A 10 10.89 -10.92 14.57
CA GLY A 10 11.39 -12.24 14.20
C GLY A 10 10.72 -13.43 14.91
N GLU A 11 10.10 -13.20 16.08
CA GLU A 11 9.32 -14.23 16.79
C GLU A 11 7.85 -14.25 16.34
N LEU A 12 7.38 -13.17 15.72
CA LEU A 12 5.97 -12.94 15.35
C LEU A 12 5.69 -13.25 13.88
N CYS A 13 6.72 -13.29 13.04
CA CYS A 13 6.62 -13.55 11.61
C CYS A 13 7.34 -14.85 11.26
N SER A 14 6.72 -15.66 10.42
CA SER A 14 7.32 -16.90 9.87
C SER A 14 8.44 -16.58 8.88
N LEU A 15 8.34 -15.46 8.18
CA LEU A 15 9.34 -14.98 7.24
C LEU A 15 9.41 -13.44 7.29
N ILE A 16 10.63 -12.91 7.29
CA ILE A 16 10.93 -11.51 7.03
C ILE A 16 12.01 -11.49 5.96
N THR A 17 11.67 -11.05 4.76
CA THR A 17 12.56 -11.01 3.60
C THR A 17 12.30 -9.75 2.78
N ASP A 18 13.11 -9.50 1.76
CA ASP A 18 12.91 -8.43 0.78
C ASP A 18 12.78 -9.02 -0.64
N GLY A 19 12.43 -8.17 -1.60
CA GLY A 19 12.29 -8.56 -2.98
C GLY A 19 13.61 -8.78 -3.72
N LYS A 20 13.53 -8.89 -5.06
CA LYS A 20 14.67 -9.18 -5.94
C LYS A 20 15.73 -8.09 -5.87
N HIS A 21 16.98 -8.50 -5.71
CA HIS A 21 18.16 -7.70 -5.95
C HIS A 21 18.53 -7.78 -7.45
N GLY A 22 18.49 -6.67 -8.12
CA GLY A 22 18.70 -6.59 -9.57
C GLY A 22 17.43 -6.20 -10.32
N ASP A 23 17.48 -6.29 -11.62
CA ASP A 23 16.39 -5.90 -12.51
C ASP A 23 15.64 -7.11 -13.09
N CYS A 24 14.45 -6.86 -13.63
CA CYS A 24 13.60 -7.82 -14.31
C CYS A 24 13.35 -7.32 -15.74
N LYS A 25 13.09 -8.23 -16.66
CA LYS A 25 12.71 -7.87 -18.03
C LYS A 25 11.30 -7.29 -18.05
N ASN A 26 11.17 -6.06 -18.58
CA ASN A 26 9.86 -5.44 -18.76
C ASN A 26 9.04 -6.19 -19.80
N GLN A 27 7.76 -6.37 -19.50
CA GLN A 27 6.77 -6.89 -20.44
C GLN A 27 5.43 -6.23 -20.14
N GLU A 28 5.03 -5.29 -20.99
CA GLU A 28 3.75 -4.61 -20.88
C GLU A 28 2.58 -5.60 -21.02
N ALA A 29 1.51 -5.30 -20.30
CA ALA A 29 0.28 -6.11 -20.31
C ALA A 29 0.47 -7.60 -19.97
N SER A 30 1.56 -7.96 -19.29
CA SER A 30 1.82 -9.34 -18.86
C SER A 30 0.93 -9.82 -17.72
N GLY A 31 0.39 -8.87 -16.94
CA GLY A 31 -0.38 -9.15 -15.72
C GLY A 31 0.48 -9.57 -14.52
N TYR A 32 1.81 -9.56 -14.61
CA TYR A 32 2.75 -9.82 -13.52
C TYR A 32 3.42 -8.53 -13.07
N TYR A 33 3.27 -8.17 -11.79
CA TYR A 33 3.66 -6.86 -11.26
C TYR A 33 4.97 -6.93 -10.47
N PHE A 34 5.83 -5.91 -10.67
CA PHE A 34 7.09 -5.73 -9.96
C PHE A 34 7.04 -4.45 -9.14
N ILE A 35 6.71 -4.60 -7.87
CA ILE A 35 6.42 -3.49 -6.96
C ILE A 35 7.69 -2.99 -6.28
N SER A 36 7.84 -1.68 -6.24
CA SER A 36 8.92 -0.96 -5.58
C SER A 36 8.39 -0.02 -4.48
N CYS A 37 9.27 0.66 -3.77
CA CYS A 37 8.88 1.61 -2.72
C CYS A 37 7.99 2.77 -3.21
N LYS A 38 7.98 3.09 -4.52
CA LYS A 38 7.09 4.15 -5.08
C LYS A 38 5.62 3.69 -5.13
N ASP A 39 5.39 2.39 -5.23
CA ASP A 39 4.08 1.79 -5.43
C ASP A 39 3.39 1.49 -4.09
N ILE A 40 4.09 1.69 -2.96
CA ILE A 40 3.55 1.54 -1.61
C ILE A 40 3.14 2.91 -1.06
N ARG A 41 1.83 3.13 -0.93
CA ARG A 41 1.25 4.39 -0.44
C ARG A 41 -0.10 4.12 0.22
N ASP A 42 -0.49 4.99 1.16
CA ASP A 42 -1.82 4.99 1.78
C ASP A 42 -2.26 3.62 2.33
N GLY A 43 -1.31 2.84 2.86
CA GLY A 43 -1.58 1.51 3.41
C GLY A 43 -1.81 0.41 2.36
N ARG A 44 -1.57 0.68 1.08
CA ARG A 44 -1.90 -0.22 -0.05
C ARG A 44 -0.80 -0.30 -1.10
N ILE A 45 -0.88 -1.32 -1.93
CA ILE A 45 -0.12 -1.44 -3.18
C ILE A 45 -0.92 -0.74 -4.28
N HIS A 46 -0.28 0.21 -4.97
CA HIS A 46 -0.87 0.89 -6.12
C HIS A 46 -0.37 0.26 -7.41
N TYR A 47 -1.28 -0.30 -8.19
CA TYR A 47 -0.99 -1.03 -9.41
C TYR A 47 -1.10 -0.18 -10.69
N ASP A 48 -1.69 1.03 -10.64
CA ASP A 48 -2.05 1.83 -11.81
C ASP A 48 -0.86 2.16 -12.72
N ASN A 49 0.31 2.43 -12.12
CA ASN A 49 1.56 2.68 -12.83
C ASN A 49 2.65 1.69 -12.44
N ALA A 50 2.27 0.54 -11.88
CA ALA A 50 3.20 -0.48 -11.47
C ALA A 50 3.85 -1.12 -12.68
N ARG A 51 5.15 -1.33 -12.58
CA ARG A 51 5.93 -1.99 -13.62
C ARG A 51 5.45 -3.43 -13.79
N GLN A 52 5.28 -3.87 -15.03
CA GLN A 52 4.99 -5.26 -15.36
C GLN A 52 6.22 -5.93 -15.95
N ILE A 53 6.38 -7.22 -15.66
CA ILE A 53 7.57 -8.01 -15.97
C ILE A 53 7.21 -9.32 -16.66
N ALA A 54 8.21 -9.94 -17.28
CA ALA A 54 8.03 -11.24 -17.88
C ALA A 54 7.67 -12.31 -16.84
N ARG A 55 6.82 -13.26 -17.22
CA ARG A 55 6.38 -14.36 -16.35
C ARG A 55 7.55 -15.15 -15.76
N ALA A 56 8.59 -15.41 -16.53
CA ALA A 56 9.78 -16.15 -16.07
C ALA A 56 10.49 -15.42 -14.91
N ASP A 57 10.66 -14.07 -15.03
CA ASP A 57 11.22 -13.25 -13.96
C ASP A 57 10.32 -13.20 -12.72
N PHE A 58 9.01 -13.17 -12.92
CA PHE A 58 8.05 -13.28 -11.82
C PHE A 58 8.20 -14.62 -11.09
N GLU A 59 8.17 -15.75 -11.78
CA GLU A 59 8.26 -17.09 -11.18
C GLU A 59 9.57 -17.27 -10.40
N GLU A 60 10.70 -16.78 -10.93
CA GLU A 60 11.99 -16.81 -10.25
C GLU A 60 11.95 -16.01 -8.94
N THR A 61 11.38 -14.81 -8.97
CA THR A 61 11.43 -13.85 -7.85
C THR A 61 10.37 -14.17 -6.80
N HIS A 62 9.19 -14.59 -7.23
CA HIS A 62 8.05 -14.87 -6.36
C HIS A 62 8.35 -15.97 -5.34
N ARG A 63 9.14 -16.98 -5.72
CA ARG A 63 9.57 -18.06 -4.79
C ARG A 63 10.23 -17.55 -3.52
N ARG A 64 10.89 -16.38 -3.56
CA ARG A 64 11.58 -15.80 -2.40
C ARG A 64 10.61 -15.12 -1.45
N THR A 65 9.61 -14.42 -1.97
CA THR A 65 8.69 -13.62 -1.18
C THR A 65 7.37 -14.32 -0.94
N ASP A 66 6.92 -15.12 -1.91
CA ASP A 66 5.65 -15.85 -1.89
C ASP A 66 4.51 -14.98 -1.36
N LEU A 67 4.40 -13.76 -1.94
CA LEU A 67 3.47 -12.75 -1.45
C LEU A 67 2.04 -13.28 -1.44
N SER A 68 1.40 -13.20 -0.27
CA SER A 68 0.08 -13.74 -0.02
C SER A 68 -0.82 -12.71 0.68
N PRO A 69 -2.15 -12.82 0.55
CA PRO A 69 -3.08 -11.96 1.29
C PRO A 69 -2.77 -11.94 2.78
N GLY A 70 -2.78 -10.74 3.37
CA GLY A 70 -2.49 -10.53 4.78
C GLY A 70 -1.00 -10.36 5.11
N ASP A 71 -0.09 -10.52 4.15
CA ASP A 71 1.31 -10.15 4.34
C ASP A 71 1.44 -8.64 4.54
N VAL A 72 2.33 -8.22 5.42
CA VAL A 72 2.61 -6.80 5.67
C VAL A 72 3.86 -6.40 4.90
N LEU A 73 3.76 -5.36 4.09
CA LEU A 73 4.84 -4.79 3.32
C LEU A 73 5.40 -3.56 4.01
N LEU A 74 6.71 -3.42 3.99
CA LEU A 74 7.42 -2.26 4.53
C LEU A 74 8.50 -1.81 3.55
N THR A 75 8.48 -0.55 3.17
CA THR A 75 9.58 0.01 2.38
C THR A 75 10.83 0.16 3.25
N ASN A 76 11.89 -0.58 2.93
CA ASN A 76 13.13 -0.66 3.69
C ASN A 76 14.29 0.12 3.07
N SER A 77 14.13 0.61 1.81
CA SER A 77 15.09 1.52 1.17
C SER A 77 14.39 2.51 0.24
N GLY A 78 15.07 3.59 -0.12
CA GLY A 78 14.47 4.72 -0.83
C GLY A 78 13.60 5.54 0.12
N THR A 79 12.30 5.46 0.03
CA THR A 79 11.38 6.06 1.02
C THR A 79 11.08 5.04 2.11
N ILE A 80 11.82 5.07 3.22
CA ILE A 80 11.68 4.10 4.31
C ILE A 80 10.41 4.35 5.13
N GLY A 81 9.78 3.26 5.59
CA GLY A 81 8.69 3.29 6.58
C GLY A 81 7.30 3.47 5.99
N ARG A 82 7.12 3.35 4.67
CA ARG A 82 5.77 3.18 4.11
C ARG A 82 5.34 1.75 4.29
N LEU A 83 4.09 1.57 4.65
CA LEU A 83 3.51 0.27 4.94
C LEU A 83 2.32 -0.01 4.01
N ALA A 84 2.06 -1.29 3.75
CA ALA A 84 0.84 -1.77 3.11
C ALA A 84 0.49 -3.16 3.63
N ILE A 85 -0.77 -3.56 3.47
CA ILE A 85 -1.21 -4.95 3.62
C ILE A 85 -1.51 -5.47 2.22
N ALA A 86 -1.02 -6.66 1.91
CA ALA A 86 -1.37 -7.37 0.69
C ALA A 86 -2.85 -7.74 0.73
N SER A 87 -3.62 -7.22 -0.22
CA SER A 87 -5.06 -7.43 -0.32
C SER A 87 -5.38 -8.84 -0.82
N ASP A 88 -6.60 -9.30 -0.53
CA ASP A 88 -7.13 -10.54 -1.09
C ASP A 88 -7.71 -10.25 -2.49
N ASP A 89 -6.82 -10.06 -3.45
CA ASP A 89 -7.16 -9.90 -4.85
C ASP A 89 -6.22 -10.70 -5.76
N GLU A 90 -6.64 -10.91 -7.00
CA GLU A 90 -5.89 -11.69 -7.99
C GLU A 90 -4.50 -11.10 -8.31
N LYS A 91 -4.33 -9.77 -8.18
CA LYS A 91 -3.06 -9.10 -8.44
C LYS A 91 -2.01 -9.46 -7.41
N THR A 92 -2.41 -9.67 -6.16
CA THR A 92 -1.48 -10.05 -5.07
C THR A 92 -0.71 -11.32 -5.43
N CYS A 93 -1.39 -12.36 -5.92
CA CYS A 93 -0.75 -13.63 -6.30
C CYS A 93 0.12 -13.52 -7.57
N ARG A 94 0.01 -12.41 -8.31
CA ARG A 94 0.80 -12.08 -9.51
C ARG A 94 1.81 -10.95 -9.25
N THR A 95 2.08 -10.67 -7.98
CA THR A 95 2.98 -9.59 -7.56
C THR A 95 4.28 -10.15 -7.01
N THR A 96 5.39 -9.57 -7.45
CA THR A 96 6.69 -9.74 -6.81
C THR A 96 7.28 -8.37 -6.48
N LEU A 97 8.32 -8.34 -5.67
CA LEU A 97 8.81 -7.12 -5.05
C LEU A 97 10.27 -6.84 -5.43
N GLN A 98 10.60 -5.57 -5.51
CA GLN A 98 11.99 -5.09 -5.57
C GLN A 98 12.60 -5.11 -4.16
N LYS A 99 13.93 -5.18 -4.07
CA LYS A 99 14.69 -5.14 -2.80
C LYS A 99 14.35 -3.97 -1.87
N SER A 100 13.70 -2.92 -2.40
CA SER A 100 13.27 -1.74 -1.64
C SER A 100 12.02 -1.98 -0.78
N VAL A 101 11.41 -3.16 -0.87
CA VAL A 101 10.21 -3.54 -0.13
C VAL A 101 10.46 -4.86 0.60
N ALA A 102 10.37 -4.82 1.91
CA ALA A 102 10.39 -5.98 2.77
C ALA A 102 8.98 -6.56 2.92
N VAL A 103 8.90 -7.90 3.03
CA VAL A 103 7.69 -8.66 3.34
C VAL A 103 7.82 -9.22 4.74
N LEU A 104 6.79 -9.04 5.54
CA LEU A 104 6.61 -9.65 6.84
C LEU A 104 5.40 -10.59 6.76
N LYS A 105 5.61 -11.88 6.99
CA LYS A 105 4.56 -12.89 7.01
C LYS A 105 4.15 -13.18 8.46
N PRO A 106 3.04 -12.60 8.96
CA PRO A 106 2.64 -12.78 10.35
C PRO A 106 2.23 -14.23 10.62
N ILE A 107 2.59 -14.73 11.81
CA ILE A 107 2.12 -16.02 12.32
C ILE A 107 0.75 -15.78 12.96
N ALA A 108 -0.32 -16.29 12.35
CA ALA A 108 -1.71 -15.97 12.73
C ALA A 108 -2.04 -16.30 14.19
N GLU A 109 -1.42 -17.34 14.76
CA GLU A 109 -1.57 -17.75 16.17
C GLU A 109 -0.91 -16.77 17.15
N LYS A 110 -0.03 -15.89 16.66
CA LYS A 110 0.74 -14.94 17.48
C LYS A 110 0.31 -13.51 17.27
N ILE A 111 0.07 -13.12 16.02
CA ILE A 111 -0.20 -11.74 15.68
C ILE A 111 -1.20 -11.61 14.51
N ASN A 112 -2.18 -10.72 14.70
CA ASN A 112 -3.10 -10.33 13.63
C ASN A 112 -2.39 -9.39 12.62
N SER A 113 -2.55 -9.62 11.32
CA SER A 113 -1.91 -8.86 10.24
C SER A 113 -2.18 -7.36 10.31
N TYR A 114 -3.43 -6.95 10.51
CA TYR A 114 -3.81 -5.54 10.63
C TYR A 114 -3.25 -4.93 11.92
N PHE A 115 -3.23 -5.69 13.03
CA PHE A 115 -2.60 -5.21 14.25
C PHE A 115 -1.09 -5.00 14.05
N LEU A 116 -0.40 -5.92 13.36
CA LEU A 116 1.00 -5.75 13.00
C LEU A 116 1.20 -4.47 12.17
N TYR A 117 0.41 -4.29 11.13
CA TYR A 117 0.44 -3.09 10.30
C TYR A 117 0.30 -1.81 11.13
N TYR A 118 -0.74 -1.69 11.97
CA TYR A 118 -0.96 -0.50 12.81
C TYR A 118 0.11 -0.32 13.87
N SER A 119 0.65 -1.41 14.41
CA SER A 119 1.77 -1.33 15.36
C SER A 119 3.03 -0.78 14.70
N LEU A 120 3.31 -1.15 13.45
CA LEU A 120 4.45 -0.63 12.69
C LEU A 120 4.20 0.83 12.28
N GLU A 121 2.98 1.22 11.88
CA GLU A 121 2.63 2.61 11.61
C GLU A 121 2.81 3.50 12.84
N ALA A 122 2.34 3.05 14.01
CA ALA A 122 2.52 3.77 15.27
C ALA A 122 4.01 3.92 15.67
N ASN A 123 4.85 2.99 15.23
CA ASN A 123 6.29 3.00 15.47
C ASN A 123 7.12 3.49 14.28
N ARG A 124 6.52 4.10 13.28
CA ARG A 124 7.17 4.50 12.03
C ARG A 124 8.43 5.36 12.24
N VAL A 125 8.38 6.31 13.16
CA VAL A 125 9.55 7.15 13.48
C VAL A 125 10.69 6.30 14.07
N ARG A 126 10.38 5.32 14.93
CA ARG A 126 11.39 4.40 15.48
C ARG A 126 12.00 3.52 14.37
N LEU A 127 11.19 3.04 13.43
CA LEU A 127 11.66 2.27 12.27
C LEU A 127 12.60 3.08 11.38
N ILE A 128 12.24 4.35 11.11
CA ILE A 128 13.09 5.25 10.32
C ILE A 128 14.41 5.54 11.05
N ASN A 129 14.37 5.73 12.37
CA ASN A 129 15.57 5.98 13.17
C ASN A 129 16.45 4.73 13.32
N ALA A 130 15.89 3.53 13.21
CA ALA A 130 16.66 2.27 13.18
C ALA A 130 17.37 2.04 11.84
N SER A 131 17.07 2.83 10.79
CA SER A 131 17.76 2.74 9.51
C SER A 131 19.15 3.33 9.57
N GLY A 132 20.15 2.60 9.09
CA GLY A 132 21.55 3.02 8.99
C GLY A 132 21.91 3.49 7.58
N GLY A 133 23.12 4.08 7.46
CA GLY A 133 23.69 4.50 6.18
C GLY A 133 23.84 6.02 6.07
N ALA A 134 25.06 6.47 5.71
CA ALA A 134 25.40 7.90 5.64
C ALA A 134 24.86 8.57 4.35
N ALA A 135 24.97 7.89 3.20
CA ALA A 135 24.55 8.41 1.90
C ALA A 135 23.17 7.95 1.47
N GLN A 136 22.81 6.71 1.78
CA GLN A 136 21.50 6.15 1.52
C GLN A 136 21.03 5.35 2.74
N LYS A 137 19.98 5.84 3.39
CA LYS A 137 19.37 5.15 4.52
C LYS A 137 18.77 3.83 4.04
N ASN A 138 19.02 2.77 4.81
CA ASN A 138 18.46 1.46 4.58
C ASN A 138 18.12 0.80 5.92
N LEU A 139 16.93 0.25 6.04
CA LEU A 139 16.50 -0.54 7.17
C LEU A 139 16.83 -2.01 6.87
N LEU A 140 17.89 -2.51 7.51
CA LEU A 140 18.34 -3.88 7.29
C LEU A 140 17.33 -4.90 7.82
N LEU A 141 17.17 -6.02 7.14
CA LEU A 141 16.29 -7.11 7.56
C LEU A 141 16.65 -7.64 8.96
N GLY A 142 17.93 -7.60 9.33
CA GLY A 142 18.39 -7.97 10.66
C GLY A 142 17.88 -7.05 11.76
N GLU A 143 17.87 -5.72 11.51
CA GLU A 143 17.30 -4.74 12.42
C GLU A 143 15.78 -4.88 12.50
N LEU A 144 15.12 -5.13 11.36
CA LEU A 144 13.69 -5.35 11.32
C LEU A 144 13.29 -6.60 12.12
N ARG A 145 14.05 -7.70 12.04
CA ARG A 145 13.79 -8.90 12.86
C ARG A 145 13.95 -8.63 14.36
N ARG A 146 14.89 -7.77 14.75
CA ARG A 146 15.14 -7.38 16.16
C ARG A 146 14.24 -6.24 16.63
N PHE A 147 13.38 -5.69 15.79
CA PHE A 147 12.51 -4.59 16.16
C PHE A 147 11.40 -5.08 17.09
N PHE A 148 11.27 -4.46 18.26
CA PHE A 148 10.29 -4.82 19.29
C PHE A 148 9.01 -4.02 19.16
N ILE A 149 7.88 -4.70 19.30
CA ILE A 149 6.54 -4.11 19.38
C ILE A 149 5.80 -4.63 20.61
N GLY A 150 4.92 -3.82 21.18
CA GLY A 150 4.04 -4.23 22.26
C GLY A 150 2.98 -5.21 21.77
N LEU A 151 2.83 -6.36 22.43
CA LEU A 151 1.99 -7.47 22.01
C LEU A 151 0.87 -7.73 23.04
N PRO A 152 -0.36 -7.24 22.86
CA PRO A 152 -1.50 -7.64 23.66
C PRO A 152 -2.00 -9.05 23.27
N THR A 153 -2.99 -9.57 23.99
CA THR A 153 -3.67 -10.82 23.63
C THR A 153 -4.33 -10.73 22.26
N LEU A 154 -4.43 -11.85 21.53
CA LEU A 154 -5.02 -11.89 20.18
C LEU A 154 -6.41 -11.24 20.10
N GLY A 155 -7.28 -11.48 21.10
CA GLY A 155 -8.60 -10.83 21.13
C GLY A 155 -8.52 -9.29 21.19
N LYS A 156 -7.54 -8.73 21.91
CA LYS A 156 -7.32 -7.29 21.94
C LYS A 156 -6.70 -6.79 20.62
N GLN A 157 -5.81 -7.56 20.01
CA GLN A 157 -5.24 -7.23 18.70
C GLN A 157 -6.36 -7.10 17.66
N VAL A 158 -7.25 -8.11 17.58
CA VAL A 158 -8.40 -8.10 16.67
C VAL A 158 -9.30 -6.89 16.95
N ALA A 159 -9.65 -6.63 18.21
CA ALA A 159 -10.50 -5.50 18.55
C ALA A 159 -9.90 -4.13 18.15
N ILE A 160 -8.59 -3.97 18.31
CA ILE A 160 -7.87 -2.76 17.88
C ILE A 160 -7.85 -2.67 16.35
N ALA A 161 -7.46 -3.76 15.68
CA ALA A 161 -7.39 -3.85 14.23
C ALA A 161 -8.74 -3.53 13.57
N THR A 162 -9.83 -4.14 14.03
CA THR A 162 -11.18 -3.91 13.51
C THR A 162 -11.62 -2.44 13.64
N ARG A 163 -11.30 -1.80 14.76
CA ARG A 163 -11.64 -0.38 14.93
C ARG A 163 -10.86 0.52 14.00
N LEU A 164 -9.55 0.30 13.87
CA LEU A 164 -8.70 1.14 13.04
C LEU A 164 -8.98 0.92 11.54
N SER A 165 -9.17 -0.33 11.11
CA SER A 165 -9.52 -0.61 9.71
C SER A 165 -10.85 0.01 9.29
N ALA A 166 -11.84 0.09 10.19
CA ALA A 166 -13.11 0.78 9.90
C ALA A 166 -12.90 2.28 9.59
N TYR A 167 -11.95 2.94 10.27
CA TYR A 167 -11.60 4.33 9.95
C TYR A 167 -10.88 4.44 8.60
N ASP A 168 -9.96 3.52 8.29
CA ASP A 168 -9.28 3.51 7.00
C ASP A 168 -10.26 3.30 5.85
N ASP A 169 -11.23 2.39 6.02
CA ASP A 169 -12.31 2.18 5.04
C ASP A 169 -13.18 3.43 4.84
N MET A 170 -13.49 4.15 5.91
CA MET A 170 -14.21 5.42 5.83
C MET A 170 -13.40 6.49 5.11
N ILE A 171 -12.10 6.61 5.40
CA ILE A 171 -11.20 7.56 4.72
C ILE A 171 -11.14 7.25 3.23
N GLU A 172 -10.95 5.99 2.86
CA GLU A 172 -10.87 5.57 1.47
C GLU A 172 -12.19 5.82 0.71
N ASN A 173 -13.32 5.49 1.33
CA ASN A 173 -14.64 5.73 0.76
C ASN A 173 -14.87 7.24 0.50
N ASN A 174 -14.47 8.09 1.45
CA ASN A 174 -14.57 9.53 1.29
C ASN A 174 -13.62 10.06 0.20
N ARG A 175 -12.39 9.57 0.11
CA ARG A 175 -11.45 9.91 -0.98
C ARG A 175 -12.04 9.56 -2.34
N ARG A 176 -12.60 8.37 -2.49
CA ARG A 176 -13.26 7.94 -3.74
C ARG A 176 -14.46 8.80 -4.07
N ARG A 177 -15.28 9.15 -3.07
CA ARG A 177 -16.43 10.05 -3.28
C ARG A 177 -15.99 11.44 -3.75
N ILE A 178 -14.94 12.00 -3.16
CA ILE A 178 -14.37 13.29 -3.57
C ILE A 178 -13.93 13.23 -5.04
N GLN A 179 -13.16 12.20 -5.42
CA GLN A 179 -12.71 12.03 -6.81
C GLN A 179 -13.88 11.95 -7.81
N LEU A 180 -14.92 11.18 -7.47
CA LEU A 180 -16.11 11.04 -8.31
C LEU A 180 -16.89 12.37 -8.43
N LEU A 181 -17.01 13.11 -7.33
CA LEU A 181 -17.68 14.43 -7.34
C LEU A 181 -16.88 15.47 -8.16
N GLU A 182 -15.56 15.48 -8.04
CA GLU A 182 -14.70 16.34 -8.87
C GLU A 182 -14.81 16.00 -10.37
N GLN A 183 -14.85 14.70 -10.71
CA GLN A 183 -15.05 14.26 -12.09
C GLN A 183 -16.44 14.71 -12.61
N ALA A 184 -17.49 14.50 -11.82
CA ALA A 184 -18.84 14.93 -12.19
C ALA A 184 -18.92 16.45 -12.38
N ALA A 185 -18.31 17.23 -11.48
CA ALA A 185 -18.27 18.68 -11.60
C ALA A 185 -17.54 19.14 -12.88
N ARG A 186 -16.39 18.51 -13.20
CA ARG A 186 -15.64 18.80 -14.44
C ARG A 186 -16.44 18.47 -15.71
N LEU A 187 -17.16 17.33 -15.71
CA LEU A 187 -18.01 16.95 -16.82
C LEU A 187 -19.17 17.93 -16.98
N LEU A 188 -19.83 18.31 -15.89
CA LEU A 188 -20.92 19.26 -15.89
C LEU A 188 -20.48 20.65 -16.40
N TYR A 189 -19.31 21.11 -15.89
CA TYR A 189 -18.70 22.35 -16.35
C TYR A 189 -18.45 22.33 -17.87
N LYS A 190 -17.85 21.22 -18.36
CA LYS A 190 -17.59 21.05 -19.79
C LYS A 190 -18.88 21.09 -20.62
N GLU A 191 -19.93 20.37 -20.19
CA GLU A 191 -21.19 20.36 -20.91
C GLU A 191 -21.87 21.74 -20.90
N TRP A 192 -21.94 22.40 -19.75
CA TRP A 192 -22.70 23.63 -19.63
C TRP A 192 -21.95 24.86 -20.18
N PHE A 193 -20.66 24.98 -19.90
CA PHE A 193 -19.89 26.20 -20.19
C PHE A 193 -18.94 26.09 -21.39
N VAL A 194 -18.57 24.89 -21.80
CA VAL A 194 -17.70 24.68 -22.97
C VAL A 194 -18.54 24.24 -24.16
N ASN A 195 -19.42 23.26 -23.98
CA ASN A 195 -20.29 22.75 -25.03
C ASN A 195 -21.61 23.51 -25.12
N LEU A 196 -21.90 24.42 -24.19
CA LEU A 196 -23.13 25.21 -24.08
C LEU A 196 -24.43 24.38 -24.02
N ARG A 197 -24.31 23.16 -23.47
CA ARG A 197 -25.40 22.18 -23.29
C ARG A 197 -25.93 22.21 -21.86
N PHE A 198 -26.42 23.36 -21.44
CA PHE A 198 -27.07 23.55 -20.13
C PHE A 198 -28.56 23.23 -20.20
N PRO A 199 -29.28 22.98 -19.10
CA PRO A 199 -30.71 22.76 -19.10
C PRO A 199 -31.46 23.94 -19.74
N GLY A 200 -32.22 23.68 -20.83
CA GLY A 200 -32.93 24.68 -21.59
C GLY A 200 -32.14 25.36 -22.73
N HIS A 201 -30.93 24.88 -23.02
CA HIS A 201 -30.09 25.42 -24.09
C HIS A 201 -30.77 25.37 -25.48
N GLU A 202 -31.69 24.44 -25.71
CA GLU A 202 -32.46 24.34 -26.98
C GLU A 202 -33.31 25.56 -27.25
N HIS A 203 -33.63 26.33 -26.21
CA HIS A 203 -34.45 27.53 -26.31
C HIS A 203 -33.66 28.84 -26.14
N ALA A 204 -32.37 28.75 -25.84
CA ALA A 204 -31.51 29.90 -25.64
C ALA A 204 -31.02 30.45 -26.98
N LYS A 205 -31.15 31.77 -27.18
CA LYS A 205 -30.47 32.43 -28.30
C LYS A 205 -28.99 32.53 -28.03
N ILE A 206 -28.18 32.20 -29.01
CA ILE A 206 -26.74 32.36 -28.94
C ILE A 206 -26.33 33.56 -29.76
N ILE A 207 -25.78 34.60 -29.13
CA ILE A 207 -25.28 35.80 -29.78
C ILE A 207 -23.77 35.85 -29.52
N ASP A 208 -22.97 35.93 -30.57
CA ASP A 208 -21.49 35.93 -30.52
C ASP A 208 -20.87 34.76 -29.73
N GLY A 209 -21.49 33.58 -29.78
CA GLY A 209 -21.02 32.39 -29.09
C GLY A 209 -21.37 32.33 -27.58
N VAL A 210 -22.20 33.27 -27.10
CA VAL A 210 -22.66 33.33 -25.71
C VAL A 210 -24.18 33.20 -25.68
N PRO A 211 -24.78 32.39 -24.80
CA PRO A 211 -26.23 32.37 -24.55
C PRO A 211 -26.70 33.71 -24.00
N GLU A 212 -27.82 34.20 -24.54
CA GLU A 212 -28.52 35.43 -24.08
C GLU A 212 -29.30 35.18 -22.79
#